data_e2bb064f99d2e69d05f6df30f6f7ba7e
#
_entry.id   e2bb064f99d2e69d05f6df30f6f7ba7e
#
_cell.length_a   1.000
_cell.length_b   1.000
_cell.length_c   1.000
_cell.angle_alpha   90.00
_cell.angle_beta   90.00
_cell.angle_gamma   90.00
#
_symmetry.space_group_name_H-M   'P 1'
#
loop_
_entity.id
_entity.type
_entity.pdbx_description
1 polymer ?
#
loop_
_entity_poly.entity_id
_entity_poly.type
_entity_poly.pdbx_seq_one_letter_code
_entity_poly.pdbx_strand_id
1 'polypeptide(L)'
;IIFMVYPIFIQQPISFAYRNHWTTYLFFMLSIFLMLKAYKDKSRFWLYTILSLLTMGTHLLIMEYFAMEEFLRPILLWILIGNIPKSAKEKINLVLKYSLPYLIALAAFFYWRIFIVSPVHEPNPLSFPIDFRENPLQALLKYGQNAINDLFQVFFHSWGDTIAKDTFNYQSPFNIFSWALALIIGVTLFFIMRKIKFTQSSEKSSNWHFQAIFLGLLSIILSFIPTWAAGKNLSVGNYSDRFGLAPMFGASIVVFAILSLLITNKTYLYAIISILVLLSINTQLQVSNQYRWEWAYQSRTFWQLYWRAPQIQPNTALITDGTISKNTNRFTASFALNTLYDNQTPYPDLDYWLYEIYYDRLNGNLPSILKEDYQFKYENFLINFESDINGGLLFRRAKFPESNKRCLWFLTEKD
;
A
#
# COMPACT_ATOMS: atom_id res chain seq x y z
N ILE A 1 -7.48 -10.16 -15.01
CA ILE A 1 -7.21 -8.87 -15.67
C ILE A 1 -7.57 -7.71 -14.75
N ILE A 2 -8.81 -7.59 -14.20
CA ILE A 2 -9.20 -6.51 -13.26
C ILE A 2 -8.22 -6.40 -12.10
N PHE A 3 -7.79 -7.51 -11.53
CA PHE A 3 -6.80 -7.54 -10.47
C PHE A 3 -5.48 -6.83 -10.83
N MET A 4 -4.94 -7.07 -12.03
CA MET A 4 -3.64 -6.52 -12.45
C MET A 4 -3.63 -4.99 -12.57
N VAL A 5 -4.79 -4.40 -12.76
CA VAL A 5 -4.95 -2.96 -13.00
C VAL A 5 -5.82 -2.27 -11.93
N TYR A 6 -6.17 -2.96 -10.86
CA TYR A 6 -7.07 -2.42 -9.85
C TYR A 6 -6.56 -1.06 -9.32
N PRO A 7 -7.37 0.00 -9.34
CA PRO A 7 -6.87 1.38 -9.15
C PRO A 7 -6.75 1.79 -7.68
N ILE A 8 -6.46 0.85 -6.79
CA ILE A 8 -6.34 1.10 -5.35
C ILE A 8 -4.90 1.39 -4.93
N PHE A 9 -3.94 0.73 -5.56
CA PHE A 9 -2.52 0.89 -5.29
C PHE A 9 -1.86 1.65 -6.43
N ILE A 10 -1.71 2.96 -6.26
CA ILE A 10 -1.21 3.86 -7.30
C ILE A 10 0.28 4.19 -7.18
N GLN A 11 0.95 3.75 -6.12
CA GLN A 11 2.39 3.96 -5.92
C GLN A 11 3.28 2.92 -6.62
N GLN A 12 2.73 2.14 -7.53
CA GLN A 12 3.48 1.16 -8.33
C GLN A 12 4.72 1.74 -9.05
N PRO A 13 4.72 3.01 -9.52
CA PRO A 13 5.90 3.60 -10.15
C PRO A 13 7.11 3.72 -9.24
N ILE A 14 6.94 3.71 -7.92
CA ILE A 14 8.03 3.70 -6.94
C ILE A 14 8.53 2.27 -6.74
N SER A 15 9.01 1.65 -7.80
CA SER A 15 9.36 0.22 -7.84
C SER A 15 10.37 -0.20 -6.78
N PHE A 16 11.34 0.66 -6.46
CA PHE A 16 12.36 0.35 -5.47
C PHE A 16 11.76 0.20 -4.07
N ALA A 17 10.87 1.10 -3.67
CA ALA A 17 10.23 1.06 -2.35
C ALA A 17 9.25 -0.11 -2.21
N TYR A 18 8.52 -0.43 -3.28
CA TYR A 18 7.42 -1.42 -3.24
C TYR A 18 7.74 -2.77 -3.87
N ARG A 19 8.99 -3.02 -4.30
CA ARG A 19 9.41 -4.33 -4.82
C ARG A 19 9.12 -5.49 -3.86
N ASN A 20 9.33 -5.27 -2.56
CA ASN A 20 9.09 -6.29 -1.55
C ASN A 20 7.59 -6.67 -1.45
N HIS A 21 6.68 -5.70 -1.62
CA HIS A 21 5.24 -5.93 -1.62
C HIS A 21 4.82 -6.86 -2.77
N TRP A 22 5.31 -6.59 -3.98
CA TRP A 22 5.02 -7.41 -5.15
C TRP A 22 5.67 -8.80 -5.08
N THR A 23 6.90 -8.87 -4.56
CA THR A 23 7.60 -10.13 -4.33
C THR A 23 6.85 -10.99 -3.31
N THR A 24 6.41 -10.40 -2.20
CA THR A 24 5.58 -11.07 -1.19
C THR A 24 4.30 -11.60 -1.81
N TYR A 25 3.63 -10.77 -2.60
CA TYR A 25 2.39 -11.15 -3.26
C TYR A 25 2.58 -12.32 -4.25
N LEU A 26 3.65 -12.28 -5.03
CA LEU A 26 4.02 -13.37 -5.94
C LEU A 26 4.19 -14.69 -5.19
N PHE A 27 4.96 -14.71 -4.10
CA PHE A 27 5.18 -15.90 -3.30
C PHE A 27 3.91 -16.38 -2.59
N PHE A 28 3.06 -15.48 -2.12
CA PHE A 28 1.75 -15.81 -1.57
C PHE A 28 0.88 -16.55 -2.60
N MET A 29 0.70 -15.97 -3.79
CA MET A 29 -0.08 -16.59 -4.87
C MET A 29 0.52 -17.90 -5.36
N LEU A 30 1.83 -17.96 -5.51
CA LEU A 30 2.54 -19.19 -5.88
C LEU A 30 2.33 -20.30 -4.85
N SER A 31 2.38 -19.95 -3.57
CA SER A 31 2.13 -20.90 -2.48
C SER A 31 0.71 -21.49 -2.53
N ILE A 32 -0.30 -20.64 -2.72
CA ILE A 32 -1.69 -21.12 -2.89
C ILE A 32 -1.81 -22.01 -4.14
N PHE A 33 -1.25 -21.59 -5.26
CA PHE A 33 -1.26 -22.36 -6.50
C PHE A 33 -0.64 -23.74 -6.31
N LEU A 34 0.54 -23.82 -5.67
CA LEU A 34 1.22 -25.09 -5.39
C LEU A 34 0.42 -25.99 -4.45
N MET A 35 -0.24 -25.44 -3.44
CA MET A 35 -1.16 -26.21 -2.57
C MET A 35 -2.31 -26.80 -3.37
N LEU A 36 -2.97 -26.03 -4.24
CA LEU A 36 -4.05 -26.53 -5.07
C LEU A 36 -3.57 -27.58 -6.06
N LYS A 37 -2.34 -27.42 -6.58
CA LYS A 37 -1.71 -28.41 -7.46
C LYS A 37 -1.35 -29.70 -6.73
N ALA A 38 -0.85 -29.60 -5.48
CA ALA A 38 -0.60 -30.76 -4.61
C ALA A 38 -1.87 -31.59 -4.39
N TYR A 39 -3.01 -30.93 -4.19
CA TYR A 39 -4.29 -31.63 -4.06
C TYR A 39 -4.72 -32.35 -5.33
N LYS A 40 -4.49 -31.75 -6.51
CA LYS A 40 -4.88 -32.33 -7.81
C LYS A 40 -3.94 -33.44 -8.28
N ASP A 41 -2.63 -33.25 -8.12
CA ASP A 41 -1.60 -34.21 -8.54
C ASP A 41 -1.04 -34.95 -7.32
N LYS A 42 -1.68 -36.05 -6.98
CA LYS A 42 -1.30 -36.88 -5.84
C LYS A 42 0.06 -37.60 -6.01
N SER A 43 0.52 -37.81 -7.25
CA SER A 43 1.81 -38.43 -7.51
C SER A 43 2.97 -37.57 -7.05
N ARG A 44 2.82 -36.25 -7.09
CA ARG A 44 3.81 -35.26 -6.68
C ARG A 44 3.38 -34.45 -5.45
N PHE A 45 2.45 -34.99 -4.66
CA PHE A 45 1.87 -34.31 -3.49
C PHE A 45 2.93 -33.68 -2.57
N TRP A 46 3.91 -34.45 -2.13
CA TRP A 46 4.93 -33.97 -1.22
C TRP A 46 5.82 -32.90 -1.84
N LEU A 47 6.19 -33.03 -3.09
CA LEU A 47 6.97 -32.01 -3.80
C LEU A 47 6.25 -30.67 -3.80
N TYR A 48 4.98 -30.65 -4.23
CA TYR A 48 4.21 -29.39 -4.28
C TYR A 48 3.89 -28.84 -2.89
N THR A 49 3.67 -29.71 -1.91
CA THR A 49 3.43 -29.27 -0.52
C THR A 49 4.68 -28.62 0.08
N ILE A 50 5.86 -29.20 -0.10
CA ILE A 50 7.13 -28.63 0.39
C ILE A 50 7.42 -27.29 -0.30
N LEU A 51 7.29 -27.23 -1.62
CA LEU A 51 7.49 -25.98 -2.37
C LEU A 51 6.47 -24.91 -1.95
N SER A 52 5.23 -25.30 -1.69
CA SER A 52 4.19 -24.39 -1.19
C SER A 52 4.52 -23.86 0.22
N LEU A 53 5.00 -24.70 1.12
CA LEU A 53 5.43 -24.29 2.46
C LEU A 53 6.68 -23.38 2.42
N LEU A 54 7.63 -23.66 1.54
CA LEU A 54 8.80 -22.81 1.34
C LEU A 54 8.41 -21.42 0.85
N THR A 55 7.54 -21.34 -0.18
CA THR A 55 7.04 -20.06 -0.70
C THR A 55 6.15 -19.32 0.32
N MET A 56 5.37 -20.05 1.13
CA MET A 56 4.65 -19.49 2.25
C MET A 56 5.59 -18.88 3.29
N GLY A 57 6.60 -19.62 3.74
CA GLY A 57 7.59 -19.10 4.68
C GLY A 57 8.31 -17.86 4.14
N THR A 58 8.66 -17.87 2.84
CA THR A 58 9.31 -16.73 2.20
C THR A 58 8.45 -15.47 2.26
N HIS A 59 7.17 -15.53 1.86
CA HIS A 59 6.34 -14.32 1.89
C HIS A 59 6.06 -13.82 3.30
N LEU A 60 5.84 -14.73 4.26
CA LEU A 60 5.61 -14.36 5.68
C LEU A 60 6.83 -13.66 6.30
N LEU A 61 8.05 -14.10 5.93
CA LEU A 61 9.30 -13.51 6.45
C LEU A 61 9.65 -12.17 5.77
N ILE A 62 9.22 -11.95 4.51
CA ILE A 62 9.42 -10.67 3.84
C ILE A 62 8.44 -9.62 4.38
N MET A 63 7.16 -9.98 4.50
CA MET A 63 6.13 -9.01 4.88
C MET A 63 4.84 -9.70 5.35
N GLU A 64 4.25 -9.20 6.43
CA GLU A 64 3.11 -9.81 7.13
C GLU A 64 1.74 -9.48 6.52
N TYR A 65 1.66 -8.66 5.48
CA TYR A 65 0.39 -8.16 4.93
C TYR A 65 -0.59 -9.25 4.51
N PHE A 66 -0.08 -10.40 4.08
CA PHE A 66 -0.89 -11.54 3.62
C PHE A 66 -1.03 -12.65 4.66
N ALA A 67 -0.50 -12.44 5.87
CA ALA A 67 -0.48 -13.51 6.89
C ALA A 67 -1.89 -14.01 7.24
N MET A 68 -2.86 -13.11 7.39
CA MET A 68 -4.23 -13.51 7.67
C MET A 68 -4.96 -14.11 6.46
N GLU A 69 -4.55 -13.81 5.24
CA GLU A 69 -5.10 -14.43 4.03
C GLU A 69 -4.74 -15.92 3.90
N GLU A 70 -3.77 -16.40 4.66
CA GLU A 70 -3.48 -17.84 4.77
C GLU A 70 -4.68 -18.65 5.26
N PHE A 71 -5.62 -18.04 5.99
CA PHE A 71 -6.89 -18.66 6.38
C PHE A 71 -7.86 -18.88 5.20
N LEU A 72 -7.56 -18.35 4.00
CA LEU A 72 -8.31 -18.70 2.79
C LEU A 72 -8.02 -20.13 2.31
N ARG A 73 -6.90 -20.75 2.69
CA ARG A 73 -6.51 -22.10 2.24
C ARG A 73 -7.56 -23.18 2.52
N PRO A 74 -8.06 -23.34 3.76
CA PRO A 74 -9.11 -24.32 4.02
C PRO A 74 -10.39 -24.03 3.23
N ILE A 75 -10.72 -22.78 2.97
CA ILE A 75 -11.92 -22.40 2.22
C ILE A 75 -11.75 -22.71 0.72
N LEU A 76 -10.59 -22.41 0.15
CA LEU A 76 -10.27 -22.77 -1.22
C LEU A 76 -10.30 -24.30 -1.42
N LEU A 77 -9.76 -25.06 -0.47
CA LEU A 77 -9.85 -26.52 -0.47
C LEU A 77 -11.29 -26.99 -0.32
N TRP A 78 -12.10 -26.35 0.53
CA TRP A 78 -13.52 -26.69 0.67
C TRP A 78 -14.28 -26.48 -0.63
N ILE A 79 -14.08 -25.37 -1.32
CA ILE A 79 -14.71 -25.10 -2.62
C ILE A 79 -14.27 -26.16 -3.66
N LEU A 80 -13.00 -26.52 -3.67
CA LEU A 80 -12.46 -27.52 -4.60
C LEU A 80 -12.98 -28.94 -4.32
N ILE A 81 -13.17 -29.28 -3.05
CA ILE A 81 -13.68 -30.60 -2.59
C ILE A 81 -15.21 -30.64 -2.63
N GLY A 82 -15.88 -29.51 -2.62
CA GLY A 82 -17.32 -29.40 -2.47
C GLY A 82 -18.14 -30.23 -3.45
N ASN A 83 -17.65 -30.39 -4.69
CA ASN A 83 -18.32 -31.14 -5.77
C ASN A 83 -18.07 -32.67 -5.70
N ILE A 84 -17.25 -33.15 -4.76
CA ILE A 84 -16.99 -34.60 -4.64
C ILE A 84 -18.17 -35.25 -3.89
N PRO A 85 -18.67 -36.42 -4.33
CA PRO A 85 -19.76 -37.14 -3.69
C PRO A 85 -19.28 -37.83 -2.39
N LYS A 86 -19.08 -37.05 -1.32
CA LYS A 86 -18.65 -37.49 0.00
C LYS A 86 -19.52 -36.85 1.09
N SER A 87 -19.58 -37.49 2.24
CA SER A 87 -20.29 -36.94 3.41
C SER A 87 -19.62 -35.65 3.90
N ALA A 88 -20.37 -34.77 4.58
CA ALA A 88 -19.82 -33.51 5.13
C ALA A 88 -18.61 -33.75 6.05
N LYS A 89 -18.68 -34.80 6.89
CA LYS A 89 -17.58 -35.18 7.79
C LYS A 89 -16.31 -35.59 7.04
N GLU A 90 -16.45 -36.34 5.95
CA GLU A 90 -15.31 -36.73 5.12
C GLU A 90 -14.68 -35.53 4.39
N LYS A 91 -15.53 -34.59 3.94
CA LYS A 91 -15.04 -33.34 3.32
C LYS A 91 -14.25 -32.49 4.32
N ILE A 92 -14.77 -32.31 5.54
CA ILE A 92 -14.08 -31.60 6.63
C ILE A 92 -12.73 -32.27 6.93
N ASN A 93 -12.70 -33.58 7.09
CA ASN A 93 -11.47 -34.31 7.36
C ASN A 93 -10.43 -34.17 6.24
N LEU A 94 -10.87 -34.13 4.97
CA LEU A 94 -9.97 -33.89 3.83
C LEU A 94 -9.43 -32.44 3.86
N VAL A 95 -10.29 -31.45 4.08
CA VAL A 95 -9.85 -30.05 4.18
C VAL A 95 -8.84 -29.89 5.30
N LEU A 96 -9.14 -30.42 6.49
CA LEU A 96 -8.22 -30.38 7.62
C LEU A 96 -6.89 -31.07 7.31
N LYS A 97 -6.93 -32.27 6.73
CA LYS A 97 -5.73 -33.03 6.34
C LYS A 97 -4.80 -32.23 5.41
N TYR A 98 -5.37 -31.59 4.39
CA TYR A 98 -4.58 -30.86 3.39
C TYR A 98 -4.21 -29.43 3.82
N SER A 99 -4.95 -28.81 4.75
CA SER A 99 -4.62 -27.48 5.28
C SER A 99 -3.73 -27.52 6.52
N LEU A 100 -3.69 -28.63 7.26
CA LEU A 100 -2.97 -28.75 8.52
C LEU A 100 -1.48 -28.35 8.45
N PRO A 101 -0.68 -28.77 7.45
CA PRO A 101 0.73 -28.36 7.36
C PRO A 101 0.89 -26.84 7.31
N TYR A 102 0.00 -26.16 6.60
CA TYR A 102 0.02 -24.71 6.46
C TYR A 102 -0.43 -24.00 7.73
N LEU A 103 -1.46 -24.53 8.40
CA LEU A 103 -1.94 -23.98 9.68
C LEU A 103 -0.89 -24.13 10.78
N ILE A 104 -0.15 -25.25 10.82
CA ILE A 104 0.98 -25.43 11.73
C ILE A 104 2.10 -24.43 11.42
N ALA A 105 2.46 -24.27 10.16
CA ALA A 105 3.48 -23.31 9.76
C ALA A 105 3.08 -21.86 10.10
N LEU A 106 1.81 -21.51 9.88
CA LEU A 106 1.24 -20.20 10.25
C LEU A 106 1.26 -19.98 11.76
N ALA A 107 0.86 -20.99 12.55
CA ALA A 107 0.90 -20.92 14.01
C ALA A 107 2.33 -20.75 14.53
N ALA A 108 3.30 -21.50 13.95
CA ALA A 108 4.71 -21.35 14.27
C ALA A 108 5.24 -19.96 13.94
N PHE A 109 4.84 -19.40 12.78
CA PHE A 109 5.17 -18.03 12.40
C PHE A 109 4.62 -17.00 13.39
N PHE A 110 3.34 -17.07 13.78
CA PHE A 110 2.76 -16.16 14.76
C PHE A 110 3.41 -16.30 16.13
N TYR A 111 3.70 -17.53 16.57
CA TYR A 111 4.45 -17.74 17.82
C TYR A 111 5.81 -17.03 17.79
N TRP A 112 6.59 -17.26 16.74
CA TRP A 112 7.90 -16.65 16.57
C TRP A 112 7.78 -15.10 16.51
N ARG A 113 6.81 -14.60 15.77
CA ARG A 113 6.61 -13.16 15.57
C ARG A 113 6.20 -12.45 16.84
N ILE A 114 5.26 -13.01 17.59
CA ILE A 114 4.70 -12.36 18.79
C ILE A 114 5.67 -12.48 19.97
N PHE A 115 6.25 -13.65 20.19
CA PHE A 115 6.99 -13.92 21.42
C PHE A 115 8.51 -13.74 21.29
N ILE A 116 9.07 -13.81 20.09
CA ILE A 116 10.52 -13.75 19.90
C ILE A 116 10.94 -12.40 19.27
N VAL A 117 10.29 -11.96 18.21
CA VAL A 117 10.71 -10.77 17.44
C VAL A 117 10.09 -9.47 17.95
N SER A 118 8.80 -9.46 18.25
CA SER A 118 8.08 -8.25 18.63
C SER A 118 8.67 -7.50 19.84
N PRO A 119 9.11 -8.17 20.92
CA PRO A 119 9.64 -7.47 22.09
C PRO A 119 10.93 -6.70 21.84
N VAL A 120 11.65 -7.02 20.76
CA VAL A 120 13.02 -6.49 20.53
C VAL A 120 13.03 -5.32 19.52
N HIS A 121 12.11 -5.29 18.55
CA HIS A 121 12.26 -4.45 17.37
C HIS A 121 11.12 -3.46 17.10
N GLU A 122 10.03 -3.47 17.87
CA GLU A 122 8.89 -2.59 17.60
C GLU A 122 8.71 -1.51 18.65
N PRO A 123 9.03 -0.24 18.33
CA PRO A 123 8.68 0.89 19.19
C PRO A 123 7.18 1.16 19.25
N ASN A 124 6.40 0.63 18.31
CA ASN A 124 4.95 0.84 18.24
C ASN A 124 4.20 -0.49 18.48
N PRO A 125 3.65 -0.70 19.68
CA PRO A 125 2.81 -1.87 19.95
C PRO A 125 1.54 -1.83 19.08
N LEU A 126 0.94 -3.02 18.86
CA LEU A 126 -0.33 -3.11 18.15
C LEU A 126 -1.40 -2.27 18.87
N SER A 127 -2.03 -1.36 18.15
CA SER A 127 -2.99 -0.41 18.73
C SER A 127 -4.29 -1.08 19.14
N PHE A 128 -4.79 -2.05 18.35
CA PHE A 128 -6.07 -2.71 18.63
C PHE A 128 -6.13 -3.39 20.00
N PRO A 129 -5.15 -4.22 20.42
CA PRO A 129 -5.21 -4.85 21.75
C PRO A 129 -5.20 -3.83 22.90
N ILE A 130 -4.51 -2.70 22.73
CA ILE A 130 -4.45 -1.64 23.72
C ILE A 130 -5.79 -0.93 23.81
N ASP A 131 -6.31 -0.42 22.69
CA ASP A 131 -7.60 0.25 22.60
C ASP A 131 -8.73 -0.65 23.16
N PHE A 132 -8.72 -1.94 22.80
CA PHE A 132 -9.72 -2.90 23.25
C PHE A 132 -9.65 -3.17 24.76
N ARG A 133 -8.44 -3.19 25.33
CA ARG A 133 -8.26 -3.37 26.78
C ARG A 133 -8.73 -2.15 27.58
N GLU A 134 -8.51 -0.95 27.03
CA GLU A 134 -8.91 0.32 27.69
C GLU A 134 -10.42 0.55 27.60
N ASN A 135 -10.99 0.44 26.42
CA ASN A 135 -12.44 0.62 26.20
C ASN A 135 -12.95 -0.26 25.04
N PRO A 136 -13.44 -1.49 25.31
CA PRO A 136 -13.85 -2.43 24.29
C PRO A 136 -14.90 -1.90 23.31
N LEU A 137 -15.92 -1.20 23.83
CA LEU A 137 -17.01 -0.68 23.01
C LEU A 137 -16.52 0.42 22.05
N GLN A 138 -15.74 1.37 22.58
CA GLN A 138 -15.19 2.45 21.78
C GLN A 138 -14.19 1.92 20.74
N ALA A 139 -13.38 0.93 21.10
CA ALA A 139 -12.48 0.25 20.16
C ALA A 139 -13.30 -0.42 19.02
N LEU A 140 -14.32 -1.19 19.33
CA LEU A 140 -15.17 -1.82 18.31
C LEU A 140 -15.84 -0.79 17.38
N LEU A 141 -16.34 0.31 17.91
CA LEU A 141 -16.91 1.39 17.09
C LEU A 141 -15.86 2.03 16.18
N LYS A 142 -14.70 2.38 16.71
CA LYS A 142 -13.57 2.97 15.96
C LYS A 142 -13.14 2.04 14.81
N TYR A 143 -12.87 0.78 15.11
CA TYR A 143 -12.41 -0.18 14.10
C TYR A 143 -13.51 -0.61 13.14
N GLY A 144 -14.77 -0.64 13.57
CA GLY A 144 -15.92 -0.82 12.71
C GLY A 144 -16.08 0.33 11.70
N GLN A 145 -15.93 1.58 12.16
CA GLN A 145 -15.95 2.74 11.29
C GLN A 145 -14.78 2.73 10.30
N ASN A 146 -13.58 2.37 10.75
CA ASN A 146 -12.42 2.22 9.88
C ASN A 146 -12.65 1.16 8.80
N ALA A 147 -13.22 0.01 9.17
CA ALA A 147 -13.52 -1.06 8.22
C ALA A 147 -14.53 -0.62 7.16
N ILE A 148 -15.58 0.10 7.54
CA ILE A 148 -16.57 0.66 6.60
C ILE A 148 -15.90 1.66 5.66
N ASN A 149 -15.06 2.54 6.19
CA ASN A 149 -14.32 3.51 5.37
C ASN A 149 -13.37 2.82 4.40
N ASP A 150 -12.62 1.82 4.86
CA ASP A 150 -11.68 1.09 4.02
C ASP A 150 -12.40 0.30 2.92
N LEU A 151 -13.55 -0.31 3.20
CA LEU A 151 -14.40 -0.93 2.19
C LEU A 151 -14.92 0.09 1.16
N PHE A 152 -15.31 1.30 1.61
CA PHE A 152 -15.69 2.38 0.73
C PHE A 152 -14.53 2.81 -0.17
N GLN A 153 -13.32 2.93 0.39
CA GLN A 153 -12.10 3.22 -0.37
C GLN A 153 -11.84 2.15 -1.43
N VAL A 154 -11.98 0.86 -1.08
CA VAL A 154 -11.75 -0.27 -1.99
C VAL A 154 -12.73 -0.27 -3.17
N PHE A 155 -14.02 -0.13 -2.92
CA PHE A 155 -15.04 -0.37 -3.95
C PHE A 155 -15.50 0.90 -4.69
N PHE A 156 -15.41 2.07 -4.06
CA PHE A 156 -15.97 3.30 -4.62
C PHE A 156 -14.91 4.37 -4.87
N HIS A 157 -14.13 4.73 -3.88
CA HIS A 157 -13.19 5.84 -4.00
C HIS A 157 -12.11 5.54 -5.04
N SER A 158 -11.51 4.34 -5.00
CA SER A 158 -10.47 3.95 -5.96
C SER A 158 -10.95 4.00 -7.41
N TRP A 159 -12.19 3.61 -7.68
CA TRP A 159 -12.78 3.71 -9.01
C TRP A 159 -13.24 5.12 -9.34
N GLY A 160 -13.74 5.87 -8.34
CA GLY A 160 -14.12 7.28 -8.49
C GLY A 160 -12.95 8.14 -8.95
N ASP A 161 -11.76 7.90 -8.41
CA ASP A 161 -10.56 8.64 -8.79
C ASP A 161 -10.17 8.44 -10.26
N THR A 162 -10.53 7.30 -10.87
CA THR A 162 -10.26 7.07 -12.30
C THR A 162 -11.05 8.00 -13.22
N ILE A 163 -12.15 8.57 -12.74
CA ILE A 163 -13.02 9.52 -13.45
C ILE A 163 -13.02 10.91 -12.81
N ALA A 164 -12.06 11.20 -11.94
CA ALA A 164 -11.90 12.51 -11.32
C ALA A 164 -11.58 13.60 -12.37
N LYS A 165 -11.94 14.85 -12.07
CA LYS A 165 -11.81 15.98 -13.00
C LYS A 165 -10.39 16.15 -13.56
N ASP A 166 -9.38 15.91 -12.72
CA ASP A 166 -7.98 16.08 -13.12
C ASP A 166 -7.53 15.05 -14.17
N THR A 167 -8.18 13.88 -14.20
CA THR A 167 -7.95 12.82 -15.20
C THR A 167 -8.30 13.28 -16.62
N PHE A 168 -9.21 14.25 -16.77
CA PHE A 168 -9.69 14.81 -18.05
C PHE A 168 -8.98 16.13 -18.43
N ASN A 169 -7.83 16.43 -17.83
CA ASN A 169 -7.07 17.61 -18.23
C ASN A 169 -6.37 17.38 -19.59
N TYR A 170 -7.01 17.82 -20.67
CA TYR A 170 -6.50 17.68 -22.05
C TYR A 170 -5.49 18.76 -22.45
N GLN A 171 -5.13 19.68 -21.58
CA GLN A 171 -4.06 20.65 -21.84
C GLN A 171 -2.67 19.99 -21.84
N SER A 172 -2.52 18.85 -21.17
CA SER A 172 -1.29 18.08 -21.17
C SER A 172 -1.24 17.12 -22.36
N PRO A 173 -0.24 17.21 -23.27
CA PRO A 173 -0.07 16.26 -24.36
C PRO A 173 0.07 14.81 -23.87
N PHE A 174 0.66 14.62 -22.70
CA PHE A 174 0.78 13.29 -22.10
C PHE A 174 -0.59 12.69 -21.71
N ASN A 175 -1.52 13.51 -21.22
CA ASN A 175 -2.84 13.03 -20.88
C ASN A 175 -3.61 12.58 -22.13
N ILE A 176 -3.48 13.31 -23.23
CA ILE A 176 -4.06 12.90 -24.52
C ILE A 176 -3.45 11.55 -24.95
N PHE A 177 -2.12 11.42 -24.88
CA PHE A 177 -1.44 10.16 -25.21
C PHE A 177 -1.89 9.00 -24.31
N SER A 178 -2.00 9.22 -22.98
CA SER A 178 -2.42 8.18 -22.03
C SER A 178 -3.84 7.70 -22.34
N TRP A 179 -4.76 8.61 -22.65
CA TRP A 179 -6.13 8.25 -23.07
C TRP A 179 -6.16 7.46 -24.37
N ALA A 180 -5.38 7.89 -25.38
CA ALA A 180 -5.30 7.17 -26.67
C ALA A 180 -4.76 5.75 -26.48
N LEU A 181 -3.68 5.58 -25.70
CA LEU A 181 -3.09 4.29 -25.42
C LEU A 181 -4.06 3.40 -24.61
N ALA A 182 -4.68 3.93 -23.57
CA ALA A 182 -5.65 3.21 -22.76
C ALA A 182 -6.87 2.78 -23.61
N LEU A 183 -7.34 3.60 -24.54
CA LEU A 183 -8.41 3.28 -25.48
C LEU A 183 -8.01 2.11 -26.40
N ILE A 184 -6.82 2.17 -26.99
CA ILE A 184 -6.31 1.07 -27.85
C ILE A 184 -6.27 -0.24 -27.05
N ILE A 185 -5.74 -0.23 -25.83
CA ILE A 185 -5.67 -1.43 -24.98
C ILE A 185 -7.08 -1.93 -24.62
N GLY A 186 -7.99 -1.05 -24.21
CA GLY A 186 -9.36 -1.40 -23.85
C GLY A 186 -10.13 -2.03 -25.03
N VAL A 187 -10.04 -1.43 -26.23
CA VAL A 187 -10.66 -1.95 -27.45
C VAL A 187 -10.05 -3.30 -27.84
N THR A 188 -8.73 -3.41 -27.79
CA THR A 188 -8.03 -4.68 -28.08
C THR A 188 -8.47 -5.79 -27.12
N LEU A 189 -8.54 -5.49 -25.81
CA LEU A 189 -9.01 -6.42 -24.79
C LEU A 189 -10.45 -6.88 -25.07
N PHE A 190 -11.35 -5.95 -25.40
CA PHE A 190 -12.72 -6.27 -25.75
C PHE A 190 -12.80 -7.31 -26.90
N PHE A 191 -12.06 -7.10 -27.99
CA PHE A 191 -12.05 -8.04 -29.10
C PHE A 191 -11.41 -9.37 -28.75
N ILE A 192 -10.34 -9.38 -27.95
CA ILE A 192 -9.72 -10.60 -27.45
C ILE A 192 -10.72 -11.41 -26.62
N MET A 193 -11.40 -10.76 -25.65
CA MET A 193 -12.39 -11.44 -24.79
C MET A 193 -13.57 -12.02 -25.60
N ARG A 194 -13.99 -11.36 -26.67
CA ARG A 194 -15.01 -11.88 -27.58
C ARG A 194 -14.57 -13.12 -28.37
N LYS A 195 -13.27 -13.20 -28.69
CA LYS A 195 -12.72 -14.35 -29.48
C LYS A 195 -12.45 -15.57 -28.59
N ILE A 196 -12.17 -15.38 -27.30
CA ILE A 196 -11.92 -16.50 -26.39
C ILE A 196 -13.22 -17.27 -26.17
N LYS A 197 -13.29 -18.49 -26.73
CA LYS A 197 -14.34 -19.44 -26.42
C LYS A 197 -14.02 -20.08 -25.07
N PHE A 198 -14.63 -19.61 -24.00
CA PHE A 198 -14.56 -20.32 -22.72
C PHE A 198 -15.34 -21.62 -22.88
N THR A 199 -14.63 -22.76 -22.84
CA THR A 199 -15.27 -24.08 -22.79
C THR A 199 -16.11 -24.11 -21.52
N GLN A 200 -17.41 -24.12 -21.66
CA GLN A 200 -18.30 -24.31 -20.53
C GLN A 200 -18.05 -25.71 -19.99
N SER A 201 -17.40 -25.84 -18.85
CA SER A 201 -17.48 -27.07 -18.09
C SER A 201 -18.95 -27.29 -17.74
N SER A 202 -19.46 -28.46 -18.07
CA SER A 202 -20.86 -28.87 -17.89
C SER A 202 -21.33 -28.84 -16.42
N GLU A 203 -20.42 -28.64 -15.50
CA GLU A 203 -20.68 -28.54 -14.06
C GLU A 203 -20.62 -27.07 -13.59
N LYS A 204 -21.51 -26.21 -14.10
CA LYS A 204 -21.72 -24.93 -13.45
C LYS A 204 -22.48 -25.18 -12.14
N SER A 205 -21.78 -25.12 -11.02
CA SER A 205 -22.46 -24.89 -9.74
C SER A 205 -23.36 -23.67 -9.90
N SER A 206 -24.66 -23.83 -9.70
CA SER A 206 -25.65 -22.74 -9.79
C SER A 206 -25.28 -21.53 -8.94
N ASN A 207 -24.43 -21.71 -7.93
CA ASN A 207 -24.11 -20.72 -6.90
C ASN A 207 -22.69 -20.18 -6.94
N TRP A 208 -21.95 -20.32 -8.05
CA TRP A 208 -20.55 -19.91 -8.11
C TRP A 208 -20.35 -18.40 -7.87
N HIS A 209 -21.30 -17.56 -8.25
CA HIS A 209 -21.24 -16.13 -8.03
C HIS A 209 -21.23 -15.81 -6.52
N PHE A 210 -22.12 -16.43 -5.77
CA PHE A 210 -22.19 -16.24 -4.31
C PHE A 210 -20.94 -16.78 -3.61
N GLN A 211 -20.42 -17.92 -4.06
CA GLN A 211 -19.16 -18.47 -3.54
C GLN A 211 -17.99 -17.51 -3.83
N ALA A 212 -17.93 -16.92 -5.01
CA ALA A 212 -16.90 -15.95 -5.39
C ALA A 212 -17.02 -14.64 -4.59
N ILE A 213 -18.26 -14.12 -4.43
CA ILE A 213 -18.50 -12.93 -3.61
C ILE A 213 -18.10 -13.19 -2.15
N PHE A 214 -18.53 -14.32 -1.58
CA PHE A 214 -18.17 -14.69 -0.22
C PHE A 214 -16.65 -14.82 -0.03
N LEU A 215 -15.98 -15.54 -0.93
CA LEU A 215 -14.52 -15.71 -0.91
C LEU A 215 -13.80 -14.36 -1.02
N GLY A 216 -14.26 -13.51 -1.94
CA GLY A 216 -13.65 -12.21 -2.15
C GLY A 216 -13.85 -11.24 -0.98
N LEU A 217 -15.07 -11.18 -0.39
CA LEU A 217 -15.32 -10.37 0.80
C LEU A 217 -14.52 -10.86 2.01
N LEU A 218 -14.44 -12.18 2.19
CA LEU A 218 -13.62 -12.75 3.25
C LEU A 218 -12.14 -12.46 3.05
N SER A 219 -11.62 -12.55 1.81
CA SER A 219 -10.24 -12.16 1.48
C SER A 219 -9.98 -10.69 1.85
N ILE A 220 -10.89 -9.78 1.51
CA ILE A 220 -10.77 -8.36 1.87
C ILE A 220 -10.70 -8.17 3.39
N ILE A 221 -11.59 -8.80 4.13
CA ILE A 221 -11.61 -8.69 5.60
C ILE A 221 -10.31 -9.24 6.19
N LEU A 222 -9.89 -10.44 5.79
CA LEU A 222 -8.66 -11.06 6.28
C LEU A 222 -7.42 -10.21 5.95
N SER A 223 -7.36 -9.61 4.76
CA SER A 223 -6.24 -8.77 4.34
C SER A 223 -6.12 -7.48 5.17
N PHE A 224 -7.23 -6.93 5.67
CA PHE A 224 -7.19 -5.72 6.49
C PHE A 224 -6.91 -5.97 7.97
N ILE A 225 -7.06 -7.19 8.47
CA ILE A 225 -6.83 -7.48 9.90
C ILE A 225 -5.44 -7.02 10.38
N PRO A 226 -4.32 -7.30 9.69
CA PRO A 226 -3.00 -6.82 10.11
C PRO A 226 -2.91 -5.29 10.13
N THR A 227 -3.52 -4.62 9.15
CA THR A 227 -3.55 -3.16 9.02
C THR A 227 -4.33 -2.53 10.17
N TRP A 228 -5.52 -3.04 10.47
CA TRP A 228 -6.34 -2.55 11.59
C TRP A 228 -5.69 -2.85 12.93
N ALA A 229 -5.10 -4.02 13.11
CA ALA A 229 -4.40 -4.37 14.34
C ALA A 229 -3.25 -3.39 14.64
N ALA A 230 -2.59 -2.87 13.59
CA ALA A 230 -1.55 -1.85 13.71
C ALA A 230 -2.10 -0.41 13.81
N GLY A 231 -3.43 -0.21 13.90
CA GLY A 231 -4.07 1.11 13.96
C GLY A 231 -3.91 1.93 12.69
N LYS A 232 -3.71 1.26 11.53
CA LYS A 232 -3.56 1.90 10.22
C LYS A 232 -4.85 1.77 9.42
N ASN A 233 -5.05 2.69 8.47
CA ASN A 233 -6.18 2.71 7.56
C ASN A 233 -5.69 2.84 6.13
N LEU A 234 -6.51 2.39 5.19
CA LEU A 234 -6.33 2.65 3.77
C LEU A 234 -6.64 4.12 3.45
N SER A 235 -5.82 4.74 2.61
CA SER A 235 -6.11 6.04 2.01
C SER A 235 -5.55 6.04 0.58
N VAL A 236 -6.43 6.04 -0.39
CA VAL A 236 -6.04 6.07 -1.82
C VAL A 236 -5.37 7.40 -2.13
N GLY A 237 -4.34 7.38 -2.97
CA GLY A 237 -3.58 8.59 -3.33
C GLY A 237 -2.55 9.06 -2.31
N ASN A 238 -2.31 8.29 -1.27
CA ASN A 238 -1.37 8.57 -0.19
C ASN A 238 -0.47 7.34 0.05
N TYR A 239 0.61 7.46 0.84
CA TYR A 239 1.47 6.32 1.22
C TYR A 239 0.71 5.14 1.86
N SER A 240 -0.50 5.38 2.37
CA SER A 240 -1.37 4.37 2.94
C SER A 240 -2.10 3.53 1.89
N ASP A 241 -2.04 3.86 0.60
CA ASP A 241 -2.64 3.07 -0.49
C ASP A 241 -1.96 1.69 -0.66
N ARG A 242 -0.73 1.53 -0.17
CA ARG A 242 -0.04 0.23 -0.08
C ARG A 242 -0.83 -0.83 0.70
N PHE A 243 -1.66 -0.41 1.66
CA PHE A 243 -2.54 -1.32 2.40
C PHE A 243 -3.69 -1.86 1.52
N GLY A 244 -3.91 -1.27 0.35
CA GLY A 244 -4.85 -1.75 -0.66
C GLY A 244 -4.34 -2.94 -1.47
N LEU A 245 -3.04 -3.26 -1.44
CA LEU A 245 -2.47 -4.34 -2.26
C LEU A 245 -3.05 -5.71 -1.87
N ALA A 246 -3.13 -6.03 -0.58
CA ALA A 246 -3.67 -7.31 -0.13
C ALA A 246 -5.17 -7.46 -0.47
N PRO A 247 -6.07 -6.52 -0.12
CA PRO A 247 -7.50 -6.64 -0.43
C PRO A 247 -7.83 -6.57 -1.92
N MET A 248 -6.91 -6.11 -2.77
CA MET A 248 -7.10 -5.96 -4.22
C MET A 248 -7.48 -7.27 -4.90
N PHE A 249 -6.96 -8.41 -4.43
CA PHE A 249 -7.32 -9.72 -4.96
C PHE A 249 -8.79 -10.05 -4.70
N GLY A 250 -9.21 -9.98 -3.44
CA GLY A 250 -10.59 -10.20 -3.06
C GLY A 250 -11.55 -9.24 -3.74
N ALA A 251 -11.20 -7.95 -3.80
CA ALA A 251 -11.99 -6.92 -4.46
C ALA A 251 -12.20 -7.21 -5.95
N SER A 252 -11.17 -7.66 -6.65
CA SER A 252 -11.25 -8.03 -8.06
C SER A 252 -12.22 -9.18 -8.31
N ILE A 253 -12.23 -10.17 -7.41
CA ILE A 253 -13.15 -11.31 -7.46
C ILE A 253 -14.58 -10.84 -7.24
N VAL A 254 -14.81 -10.00 -6.22
CA VAL A 254 -16.14 -9.45 -5.89
C VAL A 254 -16.69 -8.63 -7.06
N VAL A 255 -15.90 -7.69 -7.59
CA VAL A 255 -16.30 -6.84 -8.72
C VAL A 255 -16.66 -7.70 -9.92
N PHE A 256 -15.83 -8.67 -10.30
CA PHE A 256 -16.12 -9.56 -11.42
C PHE A 256 -17.37 -10.41 -11.17
N ALA A 257 -17.53 -10.98 -9.98
CA ALA A 257 -18.67 -11.82 -9.64
C ALA A 257 -19.99 -11.04 -9.67
N ILE A 258 -20.00 -9.82 -9.11
CA ILE A 258 -21.17 -8.92 -9.16
C ILE A 258 -21.51 -8.54 -10.61
N LEU A 259 -20.53 -8.09 -11.38
CA LEU A 259 -20.76 -7.74 -12.80
C LEU A 259 -21.30 -8.92 -13.58
N SER A 260 -20.76 -10.12 -13.38
CA SER A 260 -21.23 -11.33 -14.09
C SER A 260 -22.58 -11.84 -13.58
N LEU A 261 -23.00 -11.50 -12.39
CA LEU A 261 -24.33 -11.77 -11.83
C LEU A 261 -25.37 -10.82 -12.42
N LEU A 262 -25.04 -9.53 -12.49
CA LEU A 262 -25.98 -8.49 -12.98
C LEU A 262 -26.08 -8.47 -14.50
N ILE A 263 -25.01 -8.79 -15.23
CA ILE A 263 -24.92 -8.67 -16.67
C ILE A 263 -24.89 -10.07 -17.32
N THR A 264 -26.06 -10.53 -17.76
CA THR A 264 -26.21 -11.84 -18.39
C THR A 264 -25.64 -11.87 -19.81
N ASN A 265 -25.67 -10.74 -20.53
CA ASN A 265 -25.13 -10.64 -21.90
C ASN A 265 -23.60 -10.48 -21.84
N LYS A 266 -22.91 -11.51 -22.33
CA LYS A 266 -21.44 -11.57 -22.36
C LYS A 266 -20.79 -10.38 -23.08
N THR A 267 -21.42 -9.86 -24.14
CA THR A 267 -20.87 -8.73 -24.89
C THR A 267 -20.85 -7.45 -24.02
N TYR A 268 -21.93 -7.16 -23.30
CA TYR A 268 -21.96 -6.04 -22.38
C TYR A 268 -21.01 -6.23 -21.20
N LEU A 269 -20.93 -7.44 -20.65
CA LEU A 269 -19.96 -7.75 -19.58
C LEU A 269 -18.52 -7.47 -20.03
N TYR A 270 -18.15 -7.94 -21.24
CA TYR A 270 -16.80 -7.70 -21.78
C TYR A 270 -16.54 -6.21 -22.06
N ALA A 271 -17.57 -5.48 -22.54
CA ALA A 271 -17.45 -4.04 -22.74
C ALA A 271 -17.19 -3.31 -21.42
N ILE A 272 -17.96 -3.61 -20.37
CA ILE A 272 -17.80 -2.95 -19.05
C ILE A 272 -16.44 -3.30 -18.45
N ILE A 273 -16.00 -4.56 -18.49
CA ILE A 273 -14.67 -4.94 -18.02
C ILE A 273 -13.59 -4.17 -18.78
N SER A 274 -13.73 -4.04 -20.11
CA SER A 274 -12.76 -3.31 -20.93
C SER A 274 -12.73 -1.82 -20.61
N ILE A 275 -13.87 -1.22 -20.31
CA ILE A 275 -13.96 0.19 -19.85
C ILE A 275 -13.25 0.36 -18.48
N LEU A 276 -13.52 -0.53 -17.52
CA LEU A 276 -12.87 -0.46 -16.21
C LEU A 276 -11.34 -0.60 -16.37
N VAL A 277 -10.88 -1.51 -17.20
CA VAL A 277 -9.45 -1.69 -17.48
C VAL A 277 -8.86 -0.44 -18.16
N LEU A 278 -9.56 0.14 -19.13
CA LEU A 278 -9.18 1.38 -19.80
C LEU A 278 -9.00 2.53 -18.80
N LEU A 279 -10.00 2.78 -17.96
CA LEU A 279 -9.98 3.84 -16.96
C LEU A 279 -8.79 3.65 -15.99
N SER A 280 -8.61 2.45 -15.51
CA SER A 280 -7.54 2.13 -14.58
C SER A 280 -6.15 2.27 -15.20
N ILE A 281 -5.94 1.79 -16.43
CA ILE A 281 -4.66 1.96 -17.14
C ILE A 281 -4.37 3.44 -17.36
N ASN A 282 -5.36 4.23 -17.77
CA ASN A 282 -5.18 5.68 -17.93
C ASN A 282 -4.71 6.33 -16.63
N THR A 283 -5.36 6.01 -15.50
CA THR A 283 -4.98 6.53 -14.17
C THR A 283 -3.55 6.13 -13.82
N GLN A 284 -3.18 4.86 -13.98
CA GLN A 284 -1.83 4.38 -13.69
C GLN A 284 -0.76 5.08 -14.55
N LEU A 285 -1.04 5.32 -15.83
CA LEU A 285 -0.12 6.06 -16.71
C LEU A 285 0.04 7.52 -16.28
N GLN A 286 -1.05 8.19 -15.92
CA GLN A 286 -0.99 9.57 -15.45
C GLN A 286 -0.24 9.69 -14.12
N VAL A 287 -0.51 8.82 -13.17
CA VAL A 287 0.23 8.76 -11.90
C VAL A 287 1.72 8.48 -12.14
N SER A 288 2.05 7.53 -13.02
CA SER A 288 3.44 7.26 -13.39
C SER A 288 4.14 8.49 -13.96
N ASN A 289 3.44 9.28 -14.79
CA ASN A 289 3.97 10.53 -15.30
C ASN A 289 4.15 11.61 -14.22
N GLN A 290 3.24 11.68 -13.25
CA GLN A 290 3.38 12.57 -12.09
C GLN A 290 4.65 12.22 -11.30
N TYR A 291 4.89 10.95 -10.97
CA TYR A 291 6.13 10.51 -10.30
C TYR A 291 7.39 10.82 -11.12
N ARG A 292 7.32 10.72 -12.45
CA ARG A 292 8.44 11.11 -13.32
C ARG A 292 8.77 12.59 -13.20
N TRP A 293 7.76 13.46 -13.18
CA TRP A 293 7.96 14.90 -13.01
C TRP A 293 8.43 15.26 -11.60
N GLU A 294 7.90 14.60 -10.59
CA GLU A 294 8.35 14.74 -9.20
C GLU A 294 9.84 14.38 -9.07
N TRP A 295 10.26 13.27 -9.66
CA TRP A 295 11.66 12.89 -9.70
C TRP A 295 12.53 13.93 -10.39
N ALA A 296 12.09 14.45 -11.53
CA ALA A 296 12.82 15.49 -12.25
C ALA A 296 12.93 16.79 -11.44
N TYR A 297 11.88 17.13 -10.69
CA TYR A 297 11.87 18.29 -9.80
C TYR A 297 12.84 18.09 -8.62
N GLN A 298 12.75 16.96 -7.91
CA GLN A 298 13.68 16.62 -6.82
C GLN A 298 15.14 16.64 -7.29
N SER A 299 15.43 15.99 -8.40
CA SER A 299 16.78 15.93 -8.95
C SER A 299 17.33 17.33 -9.26
N ARG A 300 16.50 18.23 -9.82
CA ARG A 300 16.91 19.62 -10.08
C ARG A 300 17.16 20.38 -8.78
N THR A 301 16.31 20.20 -7.77
CA THR A 301 16.44 20.87 -6.47
C THR A 301 17.74 20.48 -5.78
N PHE A 302 18.02 19.17 -5.66
CA PHE A 302 19.28 18.70 -5.06
C PHE A 302 20.51 19.07 -5.90
N TRP A 303 20.39 19.07 -7.23
CA TRP A 303 21.45 19.51 -8.13
C TRP A 303 21.76 21.01 -7.93
N GLN A 304 20.74 21.87 -7.89
CA GLN A 304 20.90 23.29 -7.62
C GLN A 304 21.47 23.55 -6.24
N LEU A 305 21.02 22.82 -5.23
CA LEU A 305 21.58 22.91 -3.89
C LEU A 305 23.08 22.60 -3.89
N TYR A 306 23.48 21.51 -4.51
CA TYR A 306 24.88 21.13 -4.59
C TYR A 306 25.76 22.18 -5.29
N TRP A 307 25.25 22.79 -6.38
CA TRP A 307 25.99 23.84 -7.09
C TRP A 307 26.09 25.15 -6.32
N ARG A 308 25.06 25.53 -5.58
CA ARG A 308 25.02 26.77 -4.81
C ARG A 308 25.70 26.66 -3.45
N ALA A 309 25.66 25.49 -2.85
CA ALA A 309 26.27 25.15 -1.58
C ALA A 309 27.06 23.84 -1.68
N PRO A 310 28.22 23.85 -2.38
CA PRO A 310 28.99 22.62 -2.63
C PRO A 310 29.56 21.97 -1.37
N GLN A 311 29.64 22.73 -0.28
CA GLN A 311 30.07 22.27 1.03
C GLN A 311 29.16 22.86 2.09
N ILE A 312 28.52 21.98 2.86
CA ILE A 312 27.71 22.34 4.03
C ILE A 312 28.40 21.72 5.24
N GLN A 313 28.47 22.47 6.33
CA GLN A 313 29.11 21.97 7.55
C GLN A 313 28.28 20.80 8.14
N PRO A 314 28.91 19.75 8.65
CA PRO A 314 28.21 18.70 9.35
C PRO A 314 27.32 19.26 10.47
N ASN A 315 26.26 18.56 10.79
CA ASN A 315 25.23 18.99 11.75
C ASN A 315 24.45 20.25 11.33
N THR A 316 24.24 20.46 10.02
CA THR A 316 23.43 21.54 9.48
C THR A 316 21.97 21.11 9.29
N ALA A 317 21.03 21.94 9.78
CA ALA A 317 19.63 21.84 9.46
C ALA A 317 19.30 22.77 8.28
N LEU A 318 18.78 22.19 7.20
CA LEU A 318 18.30 22.94 6.04
C LEU A 318 16.79 23.15 6.18
N ILE A 319 16.34 24.37 5.92
CA ILE A 319 14.93 24.72 6.00
C ILE A 319 14.49 25.22 4.64
N THR A 320 13.40 24.70 4.12
CA THR A 320 12.77 25.15 2.88
C THR A 320 11.40 25.73 3.16
N ASP A 321 11.04 26.77 2.44
CA ASP A 321 9.74 27.45 2.50
C ASP A 321 8.66 26.77 1.61
N GLY A 322 8.97 25.65 1.03
CA GLY A 322 8.05 24.88 0.21
C GLY A 322 8.35 23.39 0.23
N THR A 323 7.47 22.63 -0.37
CA THR A 323 7.62 21.20 -0.52
C THR A 323 8.67 20.90 -1.58
N ILE A 324 9.75 20.22 -1.23
CA ILE A 324 10.73 19.74 -2.22
C ILE A 324 10.06 18.74 -3.18
N SER A 325 9.09 17.98 -2.69
CA SER A 325 8.28 17.10 -3.51
C SER A 325 7.02 16.69 -2.77
N LYS A 326 5.90 16.63 -3.48
CA LYS A 326 4.61 16.19 -2.92
C LYS A 326 4.64 14.75 -2.40
N ASN A 327 5.50 13.93 -2.99
CA ASN A 327 5.60 12.49 -2.71
C ASN A 327 6.85 12.11 -1.92
N THR A 328 7.57 13.08 -1.37
CA THR A 328 8.76 12.85 -0.55
C THR A 328 8.50 13.40 0.85
N ASN A 329 8.78 12.62 1.86
CA ASN A 329 8.75 13.12 3.23
C ASN A 329 10.14 13.64 3.64
N ARG A 330 10.17 14.42 4.71
CA ARG A 330 11.38 15.00 5.28
C ARG A 330 12.50 13.99 5.58
N PHE A 331 12.16 12.76 5.98
CA PHE A 331 13.16 11.72 6.21
C PHE A 331 13.85 11.33 4.92
N THR A 332 13.07 11.04 3.89
CA THR A 332 13.63 10.67 2.57
C THR A 332 14.47 11.80 2.01
N ALA A 333 14.04 13.06 2.18
CA ALA A 333 14.79 14.23 1.76
C ALA A 333 16.08 14.41 2.57
N SER A 334 16.05 14.17 3.88
CA SER A 334 17.25 14.18 4.73
C SER A 334 18.24 13.09 4.35
N PHE A 335 17.76 11.87 4.05
CA PHE A 335 18.63 10.82 3.52
C PHE A 335 19.27 11.19 2.19
N ALA A 336 18.53 11.84 1.29
CA ALA A 336 19.09 12.34 0.04
C ALA A 336 20.18 13.38 0.26
N LEU A 337 20.00 14.29 1.22
CA LEU A 337 21.04 15.25 1.63
C LEU A 337 22.29 14.57 2.17
N ASN A 338 22.13 13.60 3.05
CA ASN A 338 23.30 12.88 3.60
C ASN A 338 24.00 12.06 2.51
N THR A 339 23.26 11.49 1.58
CA THR A 339 23.87 10.85 0.40
C THR A 339 24.66 11.83 -0.47
N LEU A 340 24.23 13.09 -0.54
CA LEU A 340 24.85 14.13 -1.36
C LEU A 340 26.12 14.70 -0.73
N TYR A 341 26.11 14.93 0.60
CA TYR A 341 27.19 15.64 1.30
C TYR A 341 28.04 14.75 2.22
N ASP A 342 27.42 13.73 2.82
CA ASP A 342 28.10 12.73 3.61
C ASP A 342 27.34 11.40 3.55
N ASN A 343 28.01 10.36 3.06
CA ASN A 343 27.42 9.02 2.93
C ASN A 343 27.97 8.04 3.98
N GLN A 344 28.71 8.51 4.98
CA GLN A 344 29.38 7.67 5.96
C GLN A 344 28.67 7.59 7.30
N THR A 345 27.89 8.62 7.65
CA THR A 345 27.20 8.66 8.94
C THR A 345 25.95 7.77 8.93
N PRO A 346 25.91 6.72 9.76
CA PRO A 346 24.76 5.82 9.80
C PRO A 346 23.54 6.45 10.48
N TYR A 347 22.35 6.05 10.05
CA TYR A 347 21.12 6.36 10.79
C TYR A 347 21.20 5.76 12.24
N PRO A 348 20.75 6.45 13.28
CA PRO A 348 19.95 7.69 13.27
C PRO A 348 20.75 9.00 13.30
N ASP A 349 22.05 8.97 13.36
CA ASP A 349 22.92 10.14 13.59
C ASP A 349 23.25 10.90 12.31
N LEU A 350 22.20 11.22 11.50
CA LEU A 350 22.38 11.97 10.25
C LEU A 350 22.96 13.37 10.50
N ASP A 351 23.98 13.74 9.74
CA ASP A 351 24.64 15.04 9.82
C ASP A 351 23.81 16.17 9.22
N TYR A 352 22.91 15.84 8.28
CA TYR A 352 22.09 16.83 7.58
C TYR A 352 20.62 16.48 7.70
N TRP A 353 19.82 17.45 8.15
CA TRP A 353 18.38 17.32 8.26
C TRP A 353 17.68 18.38 7.40
N LEU A 354 16.62 18.00 6.71
CA LEU A 354 15.79 18.89 5.91
C LEU A 354 14.42 19.06 6.54
N TYR A 355 14.01 20.30 6.69
CA TYR A 355 12.72 20.71 7.23
C TYR A 355 11.95 21.51 6.19
N GLU A 356 10.68 21.18 6.01
CA GLU A 356 9.76 21.89 5.14
C GLU A 356 8.81 22.72 5.98
N ILE A 357 8.69 24.02 5.65
CA ILE A 357 7.73 24.94 6.28
C ILE A 357 6.59 25.17 5.31
N TYR A 358 5.40 24.80 5.72
CA TYR A 358 4.18 25.00 4.95
C TYR A 358 3.50 26.29 5.38
N TYR A 359 3.66 27.36 4.63
CA TYR A 359 3.04 28.65 4.92
C TYR A 359 1.51 28.56 5.00
N ASP A 360 0.86 27.75 4.17
CA ASP A 360 -0.59 27.54 4.21
C ASP A 360 -1.08 26.96 5.53
N ARG A 361 -0.26 26.16 6.19
CA ARG A 361 -0.55 25.65 7.53
C ARG A 361 -0.24 26.68 8.63
N LEU A 362 0.65 27.62 8.36
CA LEU A 362 1.04 28.68 9.29
C LEU A 362 0.05 29.83 9.23
N ASN A 363 -0.52 30.17 8.09
CA ASN A 363 -1.36 31.35 7.88
C ASN A 363 -2.64 31.42 8.76
N GLY A 364 -3.13 30.28 9.25
CA GLY A 364 -4.28 30.26 10.18
C GLY A 364 -3.92 30.05 11.65
N ASN A 365 -2.80 29.41 11.93
CA ASN A 365 -2.45 28.90 13.27
C ASN A 365 -1.15 29.48 13.84
N LEU A 366 -0.50 30.40 13.13
CA LEU A 366 0.75 30.99 13.59
C LEU A 366 0.70 31.53 15.02
N PRO A 367 -0.36 32.28 15.42
CA PRO A 367 -0.47 32.78 16.79
C PRO A 367 -0.63 31.69 17.85
N SER A 368 -1.24 30.55 17.53
CA SER A 368 -1.37 29.43 18.47
C SER A 368 -0.10 28.58 18.54
N ILE A 369 0.59 28.43 17.41
CA ILE A 369 1.90 27.76 17.34
C ILE A 369 2.96 28.55 18.10
N LEU A 370 2.88 29.89 18.09
CA LEU A 370 3.82 30.76 18.79
C LEU A 370 3.50 30.95 20.25
N LYS A 371 2.26 30.72 20.70
CA LYS A 371 1.85 30.76 22.10
C LYS A 371 2.19 29.51 22.90
N GLU A 372 2.23 28.38 22.24
CA GLU A 372 2.71 27.13 22.78
C GLU A 372 4.16 26.99 22.31
N ASP A 373 5.10 26.74 23.21
CA ASP A 373 6.49 26.36 22.87
C ASP A 373 6.44 25.11 21.99
N TYR A 374 6.21 25.29 20.68
CA TYR A 374 6.19 24.20 19.70
C TYR A 374 7.62 23.72 19.54
N GLN A 375 7.95 22.71 20.33
CA GLN A 375 9.22 22.01 20.25
C GLN A 375 9.09 20.92 19.18
N PHE A 376 9.66 21.15 18.01
CA PHE A 376 9.94 20.07 17.10
C PHE A 376 11.07 19.22 17.69
N LYS A 377 10.71 18.22 18.46
CA LYS A 377 11.67 17.23 18.96
C LYS A 377 11.98 16.26 17.82
N TYR A 378 13.05 16.49 17.12
CA TYR A 378 13.67 15.49 16.27
C TYR A 378 14.95 15.05 16.93
N GLU A 379 14.96 13.83 17.25
CA GLU A 379 15.94 12.96 17.91
C GLU A 379 17.13 13.65 18.60
N ASN A 380 17.69 14.73 18.09
CA ASN A 380 18.84 15.39 18.70
C ASN A 380 18.83 16.93 18.70
N PHE A 381 17.76 17.60 18.25
CA PHE A 381 17.71 19.06 18.36
C PHE A 381 16.28 19.64 18.45
N LEU A 382 16.22 20.74 19.17
CA LEU A 382 15.03 21.55 19.38
C LEU A 382 15.14 22.80 18.52
N ILE A 383 14.17 23.04 17.63
CA ILE A 383 14.05 24.32 16.92
C ILE A 383 12.93 25.10 17.58
N ASN A 384 13.29 26.22 18.21
CA ASN A 384 12.34 27.19 18.78
C ASN A 384 12.03 28.23 17.73
N PHE A 385 10.76 28.42 17.40
CA PHE A 385 10.28 29.48 16.51
C PHE A 385 9.74 30.63 17.37
N GLU A 386 10.27 31.83 17.16
CA GLU A 386 9.71 33.05 17.76
C GLU A 386 9.21 33.97 16.62
N SER A 387 8.04 34.59 16.79
CA SER A 387 7.56 35.64 15.86
C SER A 387 8.18 36.99 16.22
N ASP A 388 8.49 37.79 15.23
CA ASP A 388 8.74 39.20 15.46
C ASP A 388 7.41 39.97 15.59
N ILE A 389 7.51 41.23 16.05
CA ILE A 389 6.37 42.14 16.27
C ILE A 389 5.60 42.42 14.99
N ASN A 390 6.19 42.18 13.82
CA ASN A 390 5.61 42.41 12.49
C ASN A 390 5.04 41.15 11.83
N GLY A 391 5.02 40.00 12.54
CA GLY A 391 4.45 38.74 12.02
C GLY A 391 5.42 37.99 11.11
N GLY A 392 6.67 38.37 10.99
CA GLY A 392 7.70 37.61 10.31
C GLY A 392 8.19 36.44 11.18
N LEU A 393 8.50 35.32 10.55
CA LEU A 393 9.16 34.19 11.23
C LEU A 393 10.64 34.53 11.43
N LEU A 394 11.01 34.87 12.66
CA LEU A 394 12.40 35.01 13.09
C LEU A 394 12.90 33.68 13.65
N PHE A 395 13.85 33.08 12.94
CA PHE A 395 14.56 31.93 13.47
C PHE A 395 15.60 32.42 14.51
N ARG A 396 15.22 32.39 15.75
CA ARG A 396 16.21 32.57 16.83
C ARG A 396 16.77 31.19 17.19
N ARG A 397 18.09 31.15 17.20
CA ARG A 397 19.00 30.15 17.78
C ARG A 397 18.32 28.87 18.23
N ALA A 398 18.37 27.83 17.40
CA ALA A 398 18.10 26.47 17.87
C ALA A 398 19.01 26.20 19.09
N LYS A 399 18.43 25.94 20.26
CA LYS A 399 19.16 25.36 21.37
C LYS A 399 19.41 23.91 21.06
N PHE A 400 20.57 23.63 20.53
CA PHE A 400 21.03 22.26 20.35
C PHE A 400 21.62 21.79 21.67
N PRO A 401 21.21 20.64 22.22
CA PRO A 401 21.92 20.09 23.36
C PRO A 401 23.35 19.77 22.89
N GLU A 402 24.32 20.44 23.45
CA GLU A 402 25.73 20.10 23.54
C GLU A 402 26.71 20.40 22.39
N SER A 403 26.38 21.02 21.27
CA SER A 403 27.42 21.46 20.34
C SER A 403 27.21 22.88 19.82
N ASN A 404 28.21 23.73 20.04
CA ASN A 404 28.24 25.15 19.64
C ASN A 404 28.43 25.39 18.11
N LYS A 405 28.23 24.40 17.24
CA LYS A 405 28.64 24.48 15.86
C LYS A 405 27.59 23.96 14.88
N ARG A 406 26.34 24.43 14.95
CA ARG A 406 25.32 24.04 13.98
C ARG A 406 24.85 25.24 13.19
N CYS A 407 24.82 25.14 11.87
CA CYS A 407 24.37 26.18 10.94
C CYS A 407 22.94 25.90 10.50
N LEU A 408 22.18 26.97 10.34
CA LEU A 408 20.82 26.94 9.80
C LEU A 408 20.85 27.57 8.41
N TRP A 409 20.37 26.84 7.41
CA TRP A 409 20.30 27.30 6.03
C TRP A 409 18.86 27.37 5.55
N PHE A 410 18.51 28.46 4.89
CA PHE A 410 17.21 28.69 4.28
C PHE A 410 17.29 28.46 2.79
N LEU A 411 16.36 27.69 2.28
CA LEU A 411 16.10 27.55 0.84
C LEU A 411 14.74 28.19 0.55
N THR A 412 14.73 29.26 -0.23
CA THR A 412 13.50 29.88 -0.69
C THR A 412 13.23 29.53 -2.16
N GLU A 413 11.97 29.51 -2.56
CA GLU A 413 11.58 29.20 -3.94
C GLU A 413 12.16 30.18 -4.98
N LYS A 414 12.62 31.34 -4.53
CA LYS A 414 13.18 32.40 -5.37
C LYS A 414 14.70 32.31 -5.55
N ASP A 415 15.36 31.46 -4.80
CA ASP A 415 16.79 31.20 -4.88
C ASP A 415 17.09 29.91 -5.62
#